data_0fd4d3d2c4d6350602cfcfbb288dd86a
#
_entry.id   0fd4d3d2c4d6350602cfcfbb288dd86a
#
_cell.length_a   1.000
_cell.length_b   1.000
_cell.length_c   1.000
_cell.angle_alpha   90.00
_cell.angle_beta   90.00
_cell.angle_gamma   90.00
#
_symmetry.space_group_name_H-M   'P 1'
#
loop_
_entity.id
_entity.type
_entity.pdbx_description
1 polymer ?
#
loop_
_entity_poly.entity_id
_entity_poly.type
_entity_poly.pdbx_seq_one_letter_code
_entity_poly.pdbx_strand_id
1 'polypeptide(L)'
;LKEKYFDHSPFDLSGGQKRRAAIAGVLAMRPKVLVLDEPTAGLDPKGRDEILDQIAYLHEKADMTVILVSHSMEDIAKYVDRIIVMNKGSVMFNDVPKKVFAHYKELESVGLAAPQVTYIMHALKEKGMDVPTDATTIEEAADGIMKALKKERAAK
;
A
#
# COMPACT_ATOMS: atom_id res chain seq x y z
N LEU A 1 13.64 11.49 -12.33
CA LEU A 1 13.73 12.93 -12.63
C LEU A 1 13.96 13.12 -14.12
N LYS A 2 13.34 14.18 -14.72
CA LYS A 2 13.63 14.55 -16.12
C LYS A 2 15.00 15.19 -16.21
N GLU A 3 15.74 14.98 -17.31
CA GLU A 3 17.11 15.51 -17.54
C GLU A 3 17.24 17.01 -17.26
N LYS A 4 16.19 17.80 -17.58
CA LYS A 4 16.18 19.24 -17.34
C LYS A 4 16.45 19.67 -15.89
N TYR A 5 16.40 18.74 -14.93
CA TYR A 5 16.64 19.04 -13.52
C TYR A 5 18.04 18.60 -13.03
N PHE A 6 18.88 18.03 -13.87
CA PHE A 6 20.17 17.48 -13.44
C PHE A 6 21.14 18.57 -12.98
N ASP A 7 21.07 19.75 -13.59
CA ASP A 7 21.92 20.89 -13.28
C ASP A 7 21.26 21.88 -12.28
N HIS A 8 20.05 21.57 -11.80
CA HIS A 8 19.38 22.43 -10.82
C HIS A 8 19.91 22.21 -9.41
N SER A 9 19.93 23.28 -8.62
CA SER A 9 20.17 23.17 -7.18
C SER A 9 19.12 22.26 -6.55
N PRO A 10 19.48 21.33 -5.64
CA PRO A 10 18.50 20.56 -4.88
C PRO A 10 17.46 21.42 -4.15
N PHE A 11 17.79 22.66 -3.84
CA PHE A 11 16.88 23.60 -3.17
C PHE A 11 15.75 24.09 -4.11
N ASP A 12 15.97 24.09 -5.42
CA ASP A 12 15.00 24.51 -6.42
C ASP A 12 14.01 23.43 -6.80
N LEU A 13 14.21 22.19 -6.32
CA LEU A 13 13.34 21.06 -6.56
C LEU A 13 12.09 21.10 -5.67
N SER A 14 10.95 20.68 -6.20
CA SER A 14 9.75 20.43 -5.37
C SER A 14 10.00 19.30 -4.37
N GLY A 15 9.18 19.22 -3.31
CA GLY A 15 9.29 18.16 -2.29
C GLY A 15 9.31 16.75 -2.89
N GLY A 16 8.42 16.45 -3.84
CA GLY A 16 8.39 15.17 -4.54
C GLY A 16 9.63 14.93 -5.41
N GLN A 17 10.18 15.97 -6.05
CA GLN A 17 11.42 15.87 -6.83
C GLN A 17 12.62 15.61 -5.94
N LYS A 18 12.73 16.30 -4.79
CA LYS A 18 13.77 16.06 -3.77
C LYS A 18 13.74 14.62 -3.29
N ARG A 19 12.53 14.10 -2.99
CA ARG A 19 12.36 12.73 -2.52
C ARG A 19 12.80 11.70 -3.58
N ARG A 20 12.38 11.89 -4.85
CA ARG A 20 12.83 11.03 -5.95
C ARG A 20 14.35 11.09 -6.15
N ALA A 21 14.97 12.26 -6.01
CA ALA A 21 16.42 12.39 -6.08
C ALA A 21 17.11 11.63 -4.95
N ALA A 22 16.61 11.75 -3.72
CA ALA A 22 17.15 11.05 -2.55
C ALA A 22 17.05 9.53 -2.71
N ILE A 23 15.87 8.99 -3.11
CA ILE A 23 15.67 7.56 -3.37
C ILE A 23 16.62 7.10 -4.48
N ALA A 24 16.76 7.84 -5.58
CA ALA A 24 17.66 7.51 -6.68
C ALA A 24 19.13 7.45 -6.22
N GLY A 25 19.56 8.36 -5.32
CA GLY A 25 20.90 8.34 -4.73
C GLY A 25 21.18 7.08 -3.91
N VAL A 26 20.20 6.63 -3.12
CA VAL A 26 20.33 5.37 -2.35
C VAL A 26 20.35 4.15 -3.29
N LEU A 27 19.46 4.13 -4.28
CA LEU A 27 19.38 3.03 -5.26
C LEU A 27 20.65 2.90 -6.12
N ALA A 28 21.35 4.00 -6.39
CA ALA A 28 22.62 3.97 -7.11
C ALA A 28 23.71 3.13 -6.42
N MET A 29 23.62 2.96 -5.09
CA MET A 29 24.51 2.08 -4.31
C MET A 29 24.17 0.58 -4.46
N ARG A 30 23.09 0.22 -5.16
CA ARG A 30 22.58 -1.14 -5.33
C ARG A 30 22.45 -1.92 -4.02
N PRO A 31 21.69 -1.40 -3.05
CA PRO A 31 21.55 -2.05 -1.76
C PRO A 31 20.81 -3.38 -1.90
N LYS A 32 21.16 -4.37 -1.07
CA LYS A 32 20.39 -5.62 -0.96
C LYS A 32 19.09 -5.43 -0.17
N VAL A 33 19.09 -4.48 0.76
CA VAL A 33 17.92 -4.11 1.58
C VAL A 33 17.73 -2.61 1.50
N LEU A 34 16.53 -2.19 1.12
CA LEU A 34 16.10 -0.79 1.07
C LEU A 34 15.05 -0.56 2.14
N VAL A 35 15.31 0.36 3.06
CA VAL A 35 14.33 0.79 4.07
C VAL A 35 13.81 2.17 3.68
N LEU A 36 12.49 2.27 3.57
CA LEU A 36 11.78 3.49 3.19
C LEU A 36 10.80 3.86 4.33
N ASP A 37 11.07 4.98 4.96
CA ASP A 37 10.21 5.52 6.01
C ASP A 37 9.36 6.65 5.43
N GLU A 38 8.04 6.42 5.41
CA GLU A 38 7.03 7.33 4.86
C GLU A 38 7.41 7.91 3.47
N PRO A 39 7.75 7.07 2.47
CA PRO A 39 8.28 7.55 1.19
C PRO A 39 7.29 8.39 0.39
N THR A 40 6.01 8.33 0.70
CA THR A 40 4.93 9.00 -0.01
C THR A 40 4.34 10.21 0.74
N ALA A 41 4.82 10.49 1.97
CA ALA A 41 4.30 11.59 2.77
C ALA A 41 4.42 12.94 2.05
N GLY A 42 3.30 13.70 2.01
CA GLY A 42 3.24 15.03 1.39
C GLY A 42 3.24 15.02 -0.14
N LEU A 43 3.07 13.87 -0.77
CA LEU A 43 2.87 13.78 -2.22
C LEU A 43 1.38 13.80 -2.59
N ASP A 44 1.09 14.31 -3.77
CA ASP A 44 -0.19 14.12 -4.41
C ASP A 44 -0.41 12.63 -4.80
N PRO A 45 -1.66 12.18 -5.01
CA PRO A 45 -1.93 10.76 -5.31
C PRO A 45 -1.12 10.22 -6.48
N LYS A 46 -0.96 11.00 -7.56
CA LYS A 46 -0.19 10.59 -8.72
C LYS A 46 1.30 10.42 -8.42
N GLY A 47 1.89 11.37 -7.68
CA GLY A 47 3.29 11.30 -7.26
C GLY A 47 3.59 10.13 -6.31
N ARG A 48 2.59 9.77 -5.47
CA ARG A 48 2.61 8.59 -4.61
C ARG A 48 2.71 7.31 -5.44
N ASP A 49 1.74 7.09 -6.34
CA ASP A 49 1.70 5.91 -7.19
C ASP A 49 2.97 5.80 -8.03
N GLU A 50 3.43 6.89 -8.66
CA GLU A 50 4.67 6.90 -9.45
C GLU A 50 5.90 6.41 -8.65
N ILE A 51 6.03 6.78 -7.38
CA ILE A 51 7.16 6.33 -6.54
C ILE A 51 7.01 4.87 -6.16
N LEU A 52 5.84 4.45 -5.69
CA LEU A 52 5.61 3.08 -5.23
C LEU A 52 5.70 2.08 -6.39
N ASP A 53 5.14 2.40 -7.56
CA ASP A 53 5.26 1.58 -8.77
C ASP A 53 6.73 1.42 -9.21
N GLN A 54 7.54 2.48 -9.12
CA GLN A 54 8.97 2.40 -9.42
C GLN A 54 9.72 1.54 -8.41
N ILE A 55 9.39 1.62 -7.12
CA ILE A 55 10.01 0.80 -6.08
C ILE A 55 9.62 -0.67 -6.26
N ALA A 56 8.34 -0.96 -6.53
CA ALA A 56 7.86 -2.30 -6.81
C ALA A 56 8.57 -2.91 -8.03
N TYR A 57 8.67 -2.15 -9.12
CA TYR A 57 9.41 -2.58 -10.32
C TYR A 57 10.88 -2.92 -10.02
N LEU A 58 11.56 -2.07 -9.23
CA LEU A 58 12.96 -2.31 -8.86
C LEU A 58 13.12 -3.51 -7.93
N HIS A 59 12.19 -3.71 -6.99
CA HIS A 59 12.14 -4.90 -6.14
C HIS A 59 12.08 -6.17 -6.98
N GLU A 60 11.17 -6.24 -7.95
CA GLU A 60 11.02 -7.40 -8.83
C GLU A 60 12.26 -7.67 -9.71
N LYS A 61 12.95 -6.60 -10.18
CA LYS A 61 14.07 -6.73 -11.14
C LYS A 61 15.43 -6.87 -10.50
N ALA A 62 15.64 -6.38 -9.30
CA ALA A 62 16.95 -6.24 -8.68
C ALA A 62 17.23 -7.24 -7.55
N ASP A 63 16.34 -8.20 -7.27
CA ASP A 63 16.43 -9.13 -6.13
C ASP A 63 16.74 -8.40 -4.80
N MET A 64 16.02 -7.29 -4.61
CA MET A 64 16.22 -6.38 -3.48
C MET A 64 15.08 -6.53 -2.49
N THR A 65 15.40 -6.68 -1.21
CA THR A 65 14.38 -6.63 -0.16
C THR A 65 14.00 -5.18 0.12
N VAL A 66 12.70 -4.88 0.10
CA VAL A 66 12.17 -3.55 0.46
C VAL A 66 11.42 -3.63 1.77
N ILE A 67 11.76 -2.78 2.72
CA ILE A 67 11.04 -2.56 3.98
C ILE A 67 10.36 -1.20 3.87
N LEU A 68 9.03 -1.20 3.77
CA LEU A 68 8.21 -0.01 3.70
C LEU A 68 7.58 0.27 5.06
N VAL A 69 7.92 1.41 5.66
CA VAL A 69 7.22 1.93 6.84
C VAL A 69 6.21 2.96 6.36
N SER A 70 4.94 2.75 6.61
CA SER A 70 3.86 3.65 6.20
C SER A 70 2.64 3.53 7.11
N HIS A 71 1.86 4.59 7.19
CA HIS A 71 0.53 4.63 7.79
C HIS A 71 -0.60 4.61 6.75
N SER A 72 -0.28 4.54 5.46
CA SER A 72 -1.26 4.37 4.37
C SER A 72 -1.60 2.89 4.21
N MET A 73 -2.75 2.49 4.72
CA MET A 73 -3.19 1.10 4.65
C MET A 73 -3.47 0.64 3.22
N GLU A 74 -3.90 1.56 2.36
CA GLU A 74 -4.11 1.33 0.93
C GLU A 74 -2.79 1.01 0.21
N ASP A 75 -1.72 1.78 0.49
CA ASP A 75 -0.40 1.53 -0.09
C ASP A 75 0.15 0.17 0.38
N ILE A 76 0.04 -0.10 1.68
CA ILE A 76 0.46 -1.37 2.25
C ILE A 76 -0.33 -2.53 1.64
N ALA A 77 -1.66 -2.42 1.51
CA ALA A 77 -2.48 -3.47 0.92
C ALA A 77 -2.11 -3.79 -0.54
N LYS A 78 -1.69 -2.76 -1.29
CA LYS A 78 -1.40 -2.86 -2.73
C LYS A 78 0.01 -3.33 -3.05
N TYR A 79 1.01 -2.92 -2.25
CA TYR A 79 2.42 -3.01 -2.64
C TYR A 79 3.26 -3.99 -1.83
N VAL A 80 2.77 -4.53 -0.69
CA VAL A 80 3.60 -5.40 0.13
C VAL A 80 3.11 -6.85 0.15
N ASP A 81 4.05 -7.78 0.19
CA ASP A 81 3.76 -9.22 0.30
C ASP A 81 3.52 -9.63 1.75
N ARG A 82 4.05 -8.88 2.71
CA ARG A 82 4.02 -9.20 4.14
C ARG A 82 3.92 -7.95 4.99
N ILE A 83 3.09 -8.00 6.02
CA ILE A 83 2.92 -6.93 7.00
C ILE A 83 3.45 -7.38 8.35
N ILE A 84 4.24 -6.52 8.97
CA ILE A 84 4.63 -6.63 10.39
C ILE A 84 3.97 -5.46 11.12
N VAL A 85 3.02 -5.74 11.97
CA VAL A 85 2.37 -4.74 12.81
C VAL A 85 3.09 -4.67 14.15
N MET A 86 3.58 -3.48 14.49
CA MET A 86 4.26 -3.21 15.75
C MET A 86 3.31 -2.48 16.71
N ASN A 87 3.24 -2.94 17.95
CA ASN A 87 2.51 -2.26 19.03
C ASN A 87 3.34 -2.31 20.31
N LYS A 88 3.57 -1.16 20.94
CA LYS A 88 4.31 -1.01 22.22
C LYS A 88 5.63 -1.78 22.25
N GLY A 89 6.39 -1.71 21.14
CA GLY A 89 7.70 -2.36 21.01
C GLY A 89 7.68 -3.86 20.75
N SER A 90 6.50 -4.46 20.55
CA SER A 90 6.33 -5.89 20.25
C SER A 90 5.63 -6.09 18.91
N VAL A 91 5.91 -7.23 18.25
CA VAL A 91 5.21 -7.63 17.04
C VAL A 91 3.81 -8.15 17.43
N MET A 92 2.77 -7.48 16.92
CA MET A 92 1.37 -7.88 17.12
C MET A 92 0.90 -8.86 16.03
N PHE A 93 1.19 -8.53 14.77
CA PHE A 93 0.91 -9.39 13.62
C PHE A 93 2.14 -9.49 12.71
N ASN A 94 2.27 -10.62 12.03
CA ASN A 94 3.32 -10.84 11.03
C ASN A 94 2.80 -11.87 10.00
N ASP A 95 2.06 -11.41 8.99
CA ASP A 95 1.46 -12.28 7.97
C ASP A 95 1.21 -11.50 6.67
N VAL A 96 0.60 -12.16 5.68
CA VAL A 96 0.18 -11.53 4.42
C VAL A 96 -0.96 -10.51 4.66
N PRO A 97 -1.09 -9.47 3.80
CA PRO A 97 -2.07 -8.40 3.99
C PRO A 97 -3.49 -8.88 4.30
N LYS A 98 -4.03 -9.83 3.54
CA LYS A 98 -5.39 -10.35 3.74
C LYS A 98 -5.62 -10.89 5.14
N LYS A 99 -4.65 -11.60 5.71
CA LYS A 99 -4.77 -12.15 7.05
C LYS A 99 -4.66 -11.07 8.12
N VAL A 100 -3.76 -10.11 7.95
CA VAL A 100 -3.60 -9.00 8.90
C VAL A 100 -4.85 -8.13 8.91
N PHE A 101 -5.38 -7.76 7.74
CA PHE A 101 -6.57 -6.92 7.65
C PHE A 101 -7.88 -7.63 8.00
N ALA A 102 -7.91 -8.97 8.04
CA ALA A 102 -9.03 -9.72 8.63
C ALA A 102 -9.22 -9.39 10.13
N HIS A 103 -8.15 -8.98 10.82
CA HIS A 103 -8.16 -8.53 12.22
C HIS A 103 -8.40 -7.02 12.36
N TYR A 104 -9.17 -6.39 11.47
CA TYR A 104 -9.35 -4.94 11.44
C TYR A 104 -9.83 -4.34 12.78
N LYS A 105 -10.69 -5.06 13.54
CA LYS A 105 -11.15 -4.62 14.87
C LYS A 105 -10.03 -4.58 15.90
N GLU A 106 -9.11 -5.53 15.83
CA GLU A 106 -7.93 -5.56 16.71
C GLU A 106 -6.94 -4.45 16.33
N LEU A 107 -6.76 -4.18 15.02
CA LEU A 107 -5.97 -3.05 14.53
C LEU A 107 -6.55 -1.72 15.04
N GLU A 108 -7.87 -1.53 14.97
CA GLU A 108 -8.54 -0.33 15.51
C GLU A 108 -8.31 -0.15 17.00
N SER A 109 -8.29 -1.24 17.78
CA SER A 109 -8.06 -1.18 19.23
C SER A 109 -6.68 -0.61 19.60
N VAL A 110 -5.73 -0.61 18.67
CA VAL A 110 -4.38 -0.06 18.83
C VAL A 110 -4.15 1.22 18.01
N GLY A 111 -5.23 1.81 17.47
CA GLY A 111 -5.17 3.06 16.71
C GLY A 111 -4.74 2.92 15.25
N LEU A 112 -4.75 1.71 14.70
CA LEU A 112 -4.51 1.45 13.29
C LEU A 112 -5.83 1.21 12.57
N ALA A 113 -5.87 1.45 11.25
CA ALA A 113 -7.01 1.16 10.40
C ALA A 113 -6.73 -0.06 9.50
N ALA A 114 -7.76 -0.55 8.81
CA ALA A 114 -7.64 -1.36 7.62
C ALA A 114 -7.93 -0.51 6.37
N PRO A 115 -7.67 -1.01 5.15
CA PRO A 115 -8.13 -0.34 3.93
C PRO A 115 -9.64 -0.09 3.94
N GLN A 116 -10.09 1.04 3.41
CA GLN A 116 -11.51 1.41 3.41
C GLN A 116 -12.41 0.34 2.78
N VAL A 117 -11.91 -0.33 1.74
CA VAL A 117 -12.65 -1.43 1.09
C VAL A 117 -12.96 -2.58 2.02
N THR A 118 -12.11 -2.88 3.01
CA THR A 118 -12.37 -3.91 4.03
C THR A 118 -13.65 -3.60 4.78
N TYR A 119 -13.84 -2.37 5.25
CA TYR A 119 -15.05 -1.94 5.95
C TYR A 119 -16.29 -1.98 5.06
N ILE A 120 -16.16 -1.55 3.80
CA ILE A 120 -17.26 -1.56 2.82
C ILE A 120 -17.73 -3.01 2.59
N MET A 121 -16.81 -3.96 2.38
CA MET A 121 -17.14 -5.34 2.10
C MET A 121 -17.80 -6.02 3.31
N HIS A 122 -17.34 -5.73 4.53
CA HIS A 122 -18.01 -6.20 5.75
C HIS A 122 -19.42 -5.63 5.88
N ALA A 123 -19.60 -4.31 5.67
CA ALA A 123 -20.91 -3.68 5.74
C ALA A 123 -21.90 -4.21 4.68
N LEU A 124 -21.44 -4.51 3.47
CA LEU A 124 -22.26 -5.14 2.43
C LEU A 124 -22.67 -6.56 2.82
N LYS A 125 -21.74 -7.32 3.40
CA LYS A 125 -22.03 -8.67 3.89
C LYS A 125 -23.08 -8.66 5.00
N GLU A 126 -22.96 -7.74 5.97
CA GLU A 126 -23.93 -7.55 7.06
C GLU A 126 -25.34 -7.17 6.53
N LYS A 127 -25.40 -6.44 5.41
CA LYS A 127 -26.67 -6.12 4.73
C LYS A 127 -27.22 -7.26 3.87
N GLY A 128 -26.60 -8.45 3.90
CA GLY A 128 -27.09 -9.64 3.22
C GLY A 128 -26.56 -9.85 1.80
N MET A 129 -25.63 -9.00 1.31
CA MET A 129 -25.01 -9.22 0.01
C MET A 129 -23.95 -10.34 0.11
N ASP A 130 -23.96 -11.29 -0.83
CA ASP A 130 -23.03 -12.43 -0.85
C ASP A 130 -21.67 -12.01 -1.46
N VAL A 131 -20.93 -11.17 -0.71
CA VAL A 131 -19.60 -10.67 -1.08
C VAL A 131 -18.51 -11.28 -0.21
N PRO A 132 -17.29 -11.46 -0.76
CA PRO A 132 -16.12 -11.83 0.04
C PRO A 132 -15.72 -10.67 0.98
N THR A 133 -15.24 -10.97 2.17
CA THR A 133 -14.81 -9.94 3.17
C THR A 133 -13.30 -9.81 3.27
N ASP A 134 -12.55 -10.55 2.45
CA ASP A 134 -11.09 -10.57 2.42
C ASP A 134 -10.46 -9.64 1.37
N ALA A 135 -11.28 -8.81 0.70
CA ALA A 135 -10.79 -7.81 -0.23
C ALA A 135 -10.02 -6.71 0.50
N THR A 136 -8.81 -6.42 0.02
CA THR A 136 -7.91 -5.42 0.57
C THR A 136 -7.61 -4.29 -0.41
N THR A 137 -7.95 -4.47 -1.70
CA THR A 137 -7.80 -3.46 -2.76
C THR A 137 -9.15 -3.12 -3.40
N ILE A 138 -9.20 -1.95 -4.07
CA ILE A 138 -10.41 -1.49 -4.77
C ILE A 138 -10.79 -2.47 -5.87
N GLU A 139 -9.83 -3.00 -6.60
CA GLU A 139 -10.03 -3.96 -7.69
C GLU A 139 -10.67 -5.26 -7.18
N GLU A 140 -10.14 -5.80 -6.08
CA GLU A 140 -10.70 -7.02 -5.45
C GLU A 140 -12.14 -6.78 -4.97
N ALA A 141 -12.40 -5.63 -4.34
CA ALA A 141 -13.74 -5.28 -3.86
C ALA A 141 -14.72 -5.12 -5.04
N ALA A 142 -14.33 -4.41 -6.09
CA ALA A 142 -15.15 -4.22 -7.29
C ALA A 142 -15.50 -5.56 -7.94
N ASP A 143 -14.52 -6.44 -8.10
CA ASP A 143 -14.72 -7.78 -8.65
C ASP A 143 -15.68 -8.62 -7.78
N GLY A 144 -15.52 -8.57 -6.46
CA GLY A 144 -16.40 -9.26 -5.51
C GLY A 144 -17.85 -8.79 -5.62
N ILE A 145 -18.07 -7.47 -5.63
CA ILE A 145 -19.39 -6.85 -5.76
C ILE A 145 -20.02 -7.21 -7.11
N MET A 146 -19.27 -7.09 -8.21
CA MET A 146 -19.78 -7.40 -9.54
C MET A 146 -20.19 -8.87 -9.69
N LYS A 147 -19.45 -9.80 -9.08
CA LYS A 147 -19.81 -11.23 -9.05
C LYS A 147 -21.10 -11.47 -8.26
N ALA A 148 -21.25 -10.83 -7.10
CA ALA A 148 -22.48 -10.93 -6.29
C ALA A 148 -23.71 -10.42 -7.05
N LEU A 149 -23.62 -9.24 -7.68
CA LEU A 149 -24.71 -8.65 -8.46
C LEU A 149 -25.11 -9.50 -9.68
N LYS A 150 -24.14 -10.11 -10.38
CA LYS A 150 -24.45 -11.03 -11.49
C LYS A 150 -25.19 -12.29 -11.01
N LYS A 151 -24.79 -12.84 -9.85
CA LYS A 151 -25.44 -14.01 -9.24
C LYS A 151 -26.90 -13.71 -8.84
N GLU A 152 -27.15 -12.55 -8.24
CA GLU A 152 -28.51 -12.12 -7.88
C GLU A 152 -29.42 -11.92 -9.12
N ARG A 153 -28.85 -11.38 -10.22
CA ARG A 153 -29.61 -11.23 -11.48
C ARG A 153 -29.94 -12.54 -12.16
N ALA A 154 -29.06 -13.54 -12.03
CA ALA A 154 -29.28 -14.86 -12.60
C ALA A 154 -30.26 -15.72 -11.77
N ALA A 155 -30.52 -15.35 -10.52
CA ALA A 155 -31.44 -16.04 -9.61
C ALA A 155 -32.87 -15.49 -9.65
N LYS A 156 -33.11 -14.40 -10.38
CA LYS A 156 -34.43 -13.78 -10.65
C LYS A 156 -34.92 -14.13 -12.05
#